data_26e14031f6bc387cfe3c018b1e83cb55
#
_entry.id   26e14031f6bc387cfe3c018b1e83cb55
#
_cell.length_a   1.000
_cell.length_b   1.000
_cell.length_c   1.000
_cell.angle_alpha   90.00
_cell.angle_beta   90.00
_cell.angle_gamma   90.00
#
_symmetry.space_group_name_H-M   'P 1'
#
loop_
_entity.id
_entity.type
_entity.pdbx_description
1 polymer ?
#
loop_
_entity_poly.entity_id
_entity_poly.type
_entity_poly.pdbx_seq_one_letter_code
_entity_poly.pdbx_strand_id
1 'polypeptide(L)'
;AIKTKAPSVTSNLSLQGNYAAIEMNRKEIGISRKLPEVQREQLKAAVRELLGDLSMGVIIRTNAGTVPAGVVAEEVEFLRKQLLDLLSIAPYRPCRTRLYATPPLWLKRLSSLHLEEVERITAESPCYDTVSKYLETLTYGKQIREKLKKYESSLLPMRACYSLEQKLKEALSERVWMNSGAYLVIQPTEALTVIDVNSGKCETGKEKEK
;
A
#
# COMPACT_ATOMS: atom_id res chain seq x y z
N ALA A 1 -8.63 7.36 -12.03
CA ALA A 1 -8.35 7.30 -13.47
C ALA A 1 -7.90 8.67 -13.94
N ILE A 2 -6.72 8.75 -14.56
CA ILE A 2 -6.25 9.99 -15.18
C ILE A 2 -7.12 10.19 -16.42
N LYS A 3 -7.91 11.27 -16.48
CA LYS A 3 -8.88 11.53 -17.54
C LYS A 3 -8.30 11.51 -18.98
N THR A 4 -6.99 11.61 -19.12
CA THR A 4 -6.28 11.70 -20.39
C THR A 4 -5.71 10.40 -20.93
N LYS A 5 -5.78 9.28 -20.18
CA LYS A 5 -5.24 7.99 -20.61
C LYS A 5 -6.35 6.97 -20.77
N ALA A 6 -6.49 6.42 -21.97
CA ALA A 6 -7.36 5.29 -22.22
C ALA A 6 -6.89 4.04 -21.47
N PRO A 7 -7.81 3.16 -21.04
CA PRO A 7 -7.45 1.86 -20.51
C PRO A 7 -6.66 1.06 -21.54
N SER A 8 -5.60 0.39 -21.10
CA SER A 8 -4.82 -0.52 -21.95
C SER A 8 -4.87 -1.93 -21.39
N VAL A 9 -4.75 -2.91 -22.25
CA VAL A 9 -4.65 -4.32 -21.90
C VAL A 9 -3.29 -4.87 -22.30
N THR A 10 -2.79 -5.85 -21.56
CA THR A 10 -1.53 -6.51 -21.84
C THR A 10 -1.67 -8.01 -21.59
N SER A 11 -0.95 -8.82 -22.34
CA SER A 11 -0.79 -10.26 -22.10
C SER A 11 0.33 -10.56 -21.09
N ASN A 12 1.11 -9.55 -20.72
CA ASN A 12 2.17 -9.72 -19.72
C ASN A 12 1.57 -9.65 -18.32
N LEU A 13 1.39 -10.82 -17.68
CA LEU A 13 0.85 -10.89 -16.34
C LEU A 13 1.87 -10.43 -15.31
N SER A 14 1.42 -9.59 -14.40
CA SER A 14 2.22 -9.12 -13.29
C SER A 14 1.40 -9.10 -12.00
N LEU A 15 1.97 -9.66 -10.94
CA LEU A 15 1.42 -9.58 -9.59
C LEU A 15 2.27 -8.63 -8.75
N GLN A 16 1.60 -7.75 -8.01
CA GLN A 16 2.26 -6.70 -7.26
C GLN A 16 2.06 -6.91 -5.76
N GLY A 17 3.19 -7.12 -5.07
CA GLY A 17 3.30 -7.10 -3.62
C GLY A 17 3.62 -5.71 -3.07
N ASN A 18 3.98 -5.70 -1.80
CA ASN A 18 4.41 -4.49 -1.10
C ASN A 18 5.86 -4.11 -1.43
N TYR A 19 6.78 -5.06 -1.34
CA TYR A 19 8.22 -4.89 -1.53
C TYR A 19 8.69 -5.28 -2.93
N ALA A 20 7.96 -6.18 -3.59
CA ALA A 20 8.31 -6.70 -4.90
C ALA A 20 7.12 -6.78 -5.85
N ALA A 21 7.40 -6.94 -7.14
CA ALA A 21 6.45 -7.34 -8.15
C ALA A 21 7.05 -8.49 -8.95
N ILE A 22 6.22 -9.48 -9.31
CA ILE A 22 6.62 -10.57 -10.20
C ILE A 22 5.97 -10.39 -11.56
N GLU A 23 6.72 -10.64 -12.64
CA GLU A 23 6.25 -10.48 -14.01
C GLU A 23 6.54 -11.74 -14.82
N MET A 24 5.58 -12.16 -15.63
CA MET A 24 5.82 -13.17 -16.66
C MET A 24 6.66 -12.60 -17.79
N ASN A 25 7.32 -13.52 -18.54
CA ASN A 25 8.11 -13.19 -19.74
C ASN A 25 9.29 -12.23 -19.49
N ARG A 26 9.68 -12.05 -18.25
CA ARG A 26 10.91 -11.35 -17.88
C ARG A 26 11.85 -12.35 -17.19
N LYS A 27 13.14 -12.32 -17.52
CA LYS A 27 14.13 -13.23 -16.93
C LYS A 27 15.10 -12.53 -15.96
N GLU A 28 14.84 -11.27 -15.64
CA GLU A 28 15.77 -10.44 -14.89
C GLU A 28 15.21 -10.08 -13.50
N ILE A 29 16.13 -9.95 -12.54
CA ILE A 29 15.86 -9.34 -11.24
C ILE A 29 16.18 -7.86 -11.34
N GLY A 30 15.15 -7.02 -11.46
CA GLY A 30 15.26 -5.58 -11.39
C GLY A 30 15.22 -5.11 -9.93
N ILE A 31 16.11 -4.21 -9.54
CA ILE A 31 16.15 -3.65 -8.19
C ILE A 31 16.17 -2.12 -8.29
N SER A 32 15.44 -1.45 -7.42
CA SER A 32 15.41 0.01 -7.38
C SER A 32 16.81 0.61 -7.23
N ARG A 33 17.16 1.53 -8.11
CA ARG A 33 18.45 2.24 -8.08
C ARG A 33 18.61 3.18 -6.87
N LYS A 34 17.53 3.44 -6.15
CA LYS A 34 17.54 4.27 -4.93
C LYS A 34 18.08 3.52 -3.70
N LEU A 35 18.22 2.19 -3.77
CA LEU A 35 18.80 1.38 -2.71
C LEU A 35 20.34 1.38 -2.79
N PRO A 36 21.04 1.39 -1.64
CA PRO A 36 22.50 1.22 -1.58
C PRO A 36 22.95 -0.09 -2.24
N GLU A 37 24.15 -0.10 -2.83
CA GLU A 37 24.67 -1.25 -3.58
C GLU A 37 24.72 -2.52 -2.74
N VAL A 38 25.17 -2.42 -1.49
CA VAL A 38 25.26 -3.57 -0.57
C VAL A 38 23.89 -4.21 -0.34
N GLN A 39 22.84 -3.39 -0.12
CA GLN A 39 21.49 -3.92 0.05
C GLN A 39 20.95 -4.53 -1.25
N ARG A 40 21.28 -3.95 -2.40
CA ARG A 40 20.88 -4.49 -3.70
C ARG A 40 21.44 -5.88 -3.93
N GLU A 41 22.72 -6.11 -3.65
CA GLU A 41 23.32 -7.43 -3.78
C GLU A 41 22.76 -8.46 -2.80
N GLN A 42 22.49 -8.06 -1.55
CA GLN A 42 21.82 -8.93 -0.56
C GLN A 42 20.41 -9.34 -1.00
N LEU A 43 19.61 -8.39 -1.46
CA LEU A 43 18.26 -8.65 -1.97
C LEU A 43 18.29 -9.52 -3.23
N LYS A 44 19.23 -9.28 -4.11
CA LYS A 44 19.42 -10.06 -5.34
C LYS A 44 19.80 -11.51 -5.03
N ALA A 45 20.71 -11.72 -4.09
CA ALA A 45 21.12 -13.06 -3.66
C ALA A 45 19.92 -13.82 -3.04
N ALA A 46 19.18 -13.18 -2.14
CA ALA A 46 18.03 -13.79 -1.46
C ALA A 46 16.91 -14.23 -2.42
N VAL A 47 16.73 -13.50 -3.55
CA VAL A 47 15.63 -13.78 -4.49
C VAL A 47 16.06 -14.69 -5.65
N ARG A 48 17.35 -14.71 -5.98
CA ARG A 48 17.87 -15.46 -7.13
C ARG A 48 17.56 -16.95 -7.07
N GLU A 49 17.72 -17.57 -5.91
CA GLU A 49 17.48 -18.99 -5.71
C GLU A 49 16.00 -19.37 -5.87
N LEU A 50 15.10 -18.46 -5.55
CA LEU A 50 13.64 -18.68 -5.62
C LEU A 50 13.10 -18.71 -7.05
N LEU A 51 13.76 -18.03 -7.98
CA LEU A 51 13.27 -17.92 -9.36
C LEU A 51 13.65 -19.11 -10.21
N GLY A 52 14.80 -19.76 -9.95
CA GLY A 52 15.29 -20.89 -10.72
C GLY A 52 15.32 -20.58 -12.23
N ASP A 53 15.03 -21.59 -13.07
CA ASP A 53 14.96 -21.48 -14.53
C ASP A 53 13.60 -21.02 -15.07
N LEU A 54 12.71 -20.52 -14.19
CA LEU A 54 11.39 -20.05 -14.60
C LEU A 54 11.50 -18.77 -15.43
N SER A 55 10.66 -18.65 -16.46
CA SER A 55 10.54 -17.46 -17.31
C SER A 55 9.78 -16.33 -16.60
N MET A 56 10.17 -16.05 -15.35
CA MET A 56 9.58 -15.03 -14.48
C MET A 56 10.69 -14.08 -14.02
N GLY A 57 10.40 -12.79 -14.04
CA GLY A 57 11.26 -11.76 -13.47
C GLY A 57 10.65 -11.15 -12.20
N VAL A 58 11.51 -10.53 -11.42
CA VAL A 58 11.12 -9.82 -10.21
C VAL A 58 11.61 -8.38 -10.26
N ILE A 59 10.79 -7.45 -9.81
CA ILE A 59 11.13 -6.04 -9.61
C ILE A 59 11.06 -5.76 -8.12
N ILE A 60 12.20 -5.51 -7.48
CA ILE A 60 12.29 -5.12 -6.07
C ILE A 60 12.19 -3.60 -5.96
N ARG A 61 11.27 -3.15 -5.11
CA ARG A 61 10.94 -1.74 -4.91
C ARG A 61 11.86 -1.08 -3.88
N THR A 62 11.81 0.26 -3.81
CA THR A 62 12.63 1.05 -2.88
C THR A 62 12.32 0.73 -1.41
N ASN A 63 11.05 0.50 -1.07
CA ASN A 63 10.65 0.16 0.29
C ASN A 63 11.13 -1.21 0.78
N ALA A 64 11.62 -2.08 -0.10
CA ALA A 64 12.28 -3.33 0.30
C ALA A 64 13.55 -3.09 1.16
N GLY A 65 14.15 -1.91 1.07
CA GLY A 65 15.29 -1.54 1.90
C GLY A 65 14.98 -1.26 3.37
N THR A 66 13.71 -1.18 3.75
CA THR A 66 13.27 -0.94 5.15
C THR A 66 13.04 -2.23 5.93
N VAL A 67 13.16 -3.39 5.31
CA VAL A 67 12.93 -4.70 5.93
C VAL A 67 14.07 -5.66 5.64
N PRO A 68 14.25 -6.73 6.45
CA PRO A 68 15.23 -7.77 6.18
C PRO A 68 14.99 -8.44 4.81
N ALA A 69 16.07 -8.85 4.13
CA ALA A 69 15.99 -9.50 2.82
C ALA A 69 15.13 -10.78 2.83
N GLY A 70 15.10 -11.52 3.96
CA GLY A 70 14.24 -12.69 4.14
C GLY A 70 12.74 -12.38 3.99
N VAL A 71 12.27 -11.25 4.51
CA VAL A 71 10.86 -10.82 4.37
C VAL A 71 10.51 -10.54 2.91
N VAL A 72 11.45 -9.96 2.16
CA VAL A 72 11.27 -9.71 0.71
C VAL A 72 11.25 -11.04 -0.05
N ALA A 73 12.12 -11.98 0.30
CA ALA A 73 12.17 -13.31 -0.29
C ALA A 73 10.86 -14.09 -0.06
N GLU A 74 10.31 -14.04 1.16
CA GLU A 74 9.02 -14.66 1.49
C GLU A 74 7.87 -14.06 0.66
N GLU A 75 7.84 -12.73 0.48
CA GLU A 75 6.84 -12.10 -0.37
C GLU A 75 6.99 -12.52 -1.84
N VAL A 76 8.21 -12.58 -2.35
CA VAL A 76 8.47 -13.04 -3.73
C VAL A 76 8.01 -14.49 -3.93
N GLU A 77 8.30 -15.38 -2.99
CA GLU A 77 7.86 -16.78 -3.04
C GLU A 77 6.34 -16.89 -3.00
N PHE A 78 5.68 -16.10 -2.16
CA PHE A 78 4.23 -16.03 -2.12
C PHE A 78 3.63 -15.57 -3.45
N LEU A 79 4.15 -14.49 -4.04
CA LEU A 79 3.71 -13.98 -5.34
C LEU A 79 3.97 -15.00 -6.46
N ARG A 80 5.12 -15.69 -6.42
CA ARG A 80 5.48 -16.75 -7.37
C ARG A 80 4.45 -17.88 -7.32
N LYS A 81 4.15 -18.39 -6.13
CA LYS A 81 3.14 -19.43 -5.94
C LYS A 81 1.77 -19.01 -6.45
N GLN A 82 1.35 -17.80 -6.09
CA GLN A 82 0.07 -17.24 -6.55
C GLN A 82 0.01 -17.14 -8.08
N LEU A 83 1.08 -16.71 -8.74
CA LEU A 83 1.14 -16.62 -10.20
C LEU A 83 1.07 -18.02 -10.86
N LEU A 84 1.79 -19.00 -10.32
CA LEU A 84 1.74 -20.39 -10.79
C LEU A 84 0.35 -21.00 -10.63
N ASP A 85 -0.31 -20.78 -9.51
CA ASP A 85 -1.68 -21.25 -9.26
C ASP A 85 -2.65 -20.63 -10.29
N LEU A 86 -2.54 -19.33 -10.58
CA LEU A 86 -3.34 -18.68 -11.61
C LEU A 86 -3.11 -19.29 -13.00
N LEU A 87 -1.85 -19.55 -13.35
CA LEU A 87 -1.49 -20.17 -14.64
C LEU A 87 -2.00 -21.60 -14.76
N SER A 88 -1.98 -22.37 -13.68
CA SER A 88 -2.46 -23.74 -13.67
C SER A 88 -3.99 -23.83 -13.86
N ILE A 89 -4.73 -22.84 -13.37
CA ILE A 89 -6.20 -22.81 -13.44
C ILE A 89 -6.67 -22.18 -14.76
N ALA A 90 -5.92 -21.25 -15.33
CA ALA A 90 -6.33 -20.47 -16.49
C ALA A 90 -6.82 -21.28 -17.68
N PRO A 91 -6.14 -22.38 -18.11
CA PRO A 91 -6.57 -23.18 -19.27
C PRO A 91 -7.93 -23.86 -19.11
N TYR A 92 -8.35 -24.08 -17.86
CA TYR A 92 -9.61 -24.79 -17.54
C TYR A 92 -10.79 -23.86 -17.30
N ARG A 93 -10.62 -22.56 -17.49
CA ARG A 93 -11.68 -21.57 -17.27
C ARG A 93 -12.22 -21.05 -18.59
N PRO A 94 -13.55 -20.80 -18.67
CA PRO A 94 -14.14 -20.17 -19.86
C PRO A 94 -13.49 -18.82 -20.18
N CYS A 95 -13.47 -18.48 -21.46
CA CYS A 95 -13.01 -17.15 -21.89
C CYS A 95 -13.77 -16.04 -21.14
N ARG A 96 -13.06 -14.96 -20.83
CA ARG A 96 -13.58 -13.78 -20.10
C ARG A 96 -13.86 -14.04 -18.61
N THR A 97 -13.48 -15.20 -18.04
CA THR A 97 -13.52 -15.40 -16.60
C THR A 97 -12.46 -14.56 -15.92
N ARG A 98 -12.86 -13.80 -14.90
CA ARG A 98 -11.89 -13.06 -14.06
C ARG A 98 -11.22 -14.01 -13.08
N LEU A 99 -9.95 -14.31 -13.30
CA LEU A 99 -9.15 -15.24 -12.46
C LEU A 99 -8.61 -14.55 -11.21
N TYR A 100 -8.29 -13.26 -11.32
CA TYR A 100 -7.71 -12.48 -10.24
C TYR A 100 -8.25 -11.04 -10.25
N ALA A 101 -8.40 -10.47 -9.10
CA ALA A 101 -8.68 -9.06 -8.92
C ALA A 101 -7.73 -8.47 -7.88
N THR A 102 -7.06 -7.40 -8.25
CA THR A 102 -6.24 -6.66 -7.30
C THR A 102 -7.09 -6.18 -6.13
N PRO A 103 -6.68 -6.41 -4.88
CA PRO A 103 -7.38 -5.88 -3.72
C PRO A 103 -7.56 -4.35 -3.82
N PRO A 104 -8.66 -3.80 -3.35
CA PRO A 104 -8.86 -2.36 -3.35
C PRO A 104 -7.77 -1.64 -2.55
N LEU A 105 -7.49 -0.39 -2.92
CA LEU A 105 -6.37 0.38 -2.39
C LEU A 105 -6.37 0.48 -0.85
N TRP A 106 -7.54 0.61 -0.26
CA TRP A 106 -7.67 0.70 1.20
C TRP A 106 -7.25 -0.58 1.93
N LEU A 107 -7.51 -1.77 1.35
CA LEU A 107 -6.99 -3.04 1.86
C LEU A 107 -5.48 -3.15 1.68
N LYS A 108 -4.96 -2.75 0.51
CA LYS A 108 -3.51 -2.74 0.28
C LYS A 108 -2.77 -1.83 1.26
N ARG A 109 -3.39 -0.76 1.75
CA ARG A 109 -2.79 0.10 2.77
C ARG A 109 -2.51 -0.63 4.09
N LEU A 110 -3.30 -1.64 4.43
CA LEU A 110 -3.05 -2.46 5.63
C LEU A 110 -1.71 -3.20 5.54
N SER A 111 -1.32 -3.67 4.36
CA SER A 111 -0.03 -4.35 4.16
C SER A 111 1.19 -3.41 4.20
N SER A 112 0.97 -2.10 4.11
CA SER A 112 2.03 -1.09 4.17
C SER A 112 2.10 -0.36 5.50
N LEU A 113 1.37 -0.81 6.53
CA LEU A 113 1.42 -0.22 7.86
C LEU A 113 2.75 -0.56 8.56
N HIS A 114 3.35 0.44 9.20
CA HIS A 114 4.43 0.24 10.15
C HIS A 114 3.83 -0.30 11.44
N LEU A 115 3.88 -1.62 11.63
CA LEU A 115 3.17 -2.29 12.73
C LEU A 115 3.62 -1.84 14.12
N GLU A 116 4.85 -1.36 14.24
CA GLU A 116 5.39 -0.81 15.50
C GLU A 116 4.65 0.45 15.94
N GLU A 117 4.17 1.25 14.97
CA GLU A 117 3.45 2.49 15.21
C GLU A 117 1.93 2.27 15.36
N VAL A 118 1.43 1.09 15.00
CA VAL A 118 0.00 0.77 15.06
C VAL A 118 -0.34 0.05 16.35
N GLU A 119 -1.09 0.69 17.21
CA GLU A 119 -1.60 0.09 18.44
C GLU A 119 -2.80 -0.83 18.17
N ARG A 120 -3.76 -0.37 17.38
CA ARG A 120 -5.01 -1.08 17.13
C ARG A 120 -5.60 -0.73 15.77
N ILE A 121 -6.19 -1.72 15.11
CA ILE A 121 -7.00 -1.56 13.90
C ILE A 121 -8.44 -1.92 14.26
N THR A 122 -9.36 -1.00 14.11
CA THR A 122 -10.77 -1.22 14.43
C THR A 122 -11.60 -1.22 13.15
N ALA A 123 -12.48 -2.20 12.99
CA ALA A 123 -13.35 -2.31 11.82
C ALA A 123 -14.77 -2.75 12.21
N GLU A 124 -15.78 -2.18 11.57
CA GLU A 124 -17.17 -2.64 11.62
C GLU A 124 -17.40 -3.83 10.67
N SER A 125 -18.42 -4.65 10.94
CA SER A 125 -18.99 -5.57 9.94
C SER A 125 -19.68 -4.77 8.81
N PRO A 126 -19.52 -5.15 7.52
CA PRO A 126 -18.82 -6.33 6.99
C PRO A 126 -17.33 -6.10 6.72
N CYS A 127 -16.79 -4.90 6.98
CA CYS A 127 -15.38 -4.57 6.72
C CYS A 127 -14.43 -5.46 7.53
N TYR A 128 -14.78 -5.79 8.77
CA TYR A 128 -13.98 -6.68 9.62
C TYR A 128 -13.73 -8.04 8.94
N ASP A 129 -14.78 -8.66 8.40
CA ASP A 129 -14.67 -9.97 7.75
C ASP A 129 -13.83 -9.89 6.47
N THR A 130 -13.99 -8.79 5.72
CA THR A 130 -13.21 -8.53 4.51
C THR A 130 -11.73 -8.34 4.83
N VAL A 131 -11.41 -7.56 5.88
CA VAL A 131 -10.03 -7.36 6.36
C VAL A 131 -9.46 -8.68 6.86
N SER A 132 -10.19 -9.42 7.70
CA SER A 132 -9.73 -10.71 8.25
C SER A 132 -9.35 -11.69 7.14
N LYS A 133 -10.22 -11.87 6.13
CA LYS A 133 -9.93 -12.72 4.96
C LYS A 133 -8.72 -12.25 4.17
N TYR A 134 -8.58 -10.94 3.97
CA TYR A 134 -7.43 -10.39 3.27
C TYR A 134 -6.12 -10.64 4.02
N LEU A 135 -6.12 -10.49 5.34
CA LEU A 135 -4.95 -10.75 6.17
C LEU A 135 -4.49 -12.20 6.12
N GLU A 136 -5.39 -13.16 5.89
CA GLU A 136 -5.03 -14.57 5.69
C GLU A 136 -4.21 -14.80 4.41
N THR A 137 -4.29 -13.88 3.45
CA THR A 137 -3.53 -13.94 2.20
C THR A 137 -2.15 -13.28 2.29
N LEU A 138 -1.81 -12.66 3.41
CA LEU A 138 -0.52 -11.99 3.60
C LEU A 138 0.43 -12.84 4.45
N THR A 139 1.70 -12.88 4.08
CA THR A 139 2.77 -13.61 4.80
C THR A 139 2.85 -13.17 6.27
N TYR A 140 2.73 -11.87 6.52
CA TYR A 140 2.76 -11.25 7.86
C TYR A 140 1.37 -10.86 8.39
N GLY A 141 0.32 -11.40 7.80
CA GLY A 141 -1.06 -11.10 8.16
C GLY A 141 -1.43 -11.46 9.59
N LYS A 142 -0.78 -12.45 10.20
CA LYS A 142 -0.98 -12.83 11.60
C LYS A 142 -0.70 -11.68 12.55
N GLN A 143 0.42 -10.98 12.39
CA GLN A 143 0.82 -9.85 13.25
C GLN A 143 -0.17 -8.68 13.16
N ILE A 144 -0.69 -8.40 11.97
CA ILE A 144 -1.73 -7.38 11.77
C ILE A 144 -3.05 -7.84 12.41
N ARG A 145 -3.38 -9.12 12.27
CA ARG A 145 -4.63 -9.70 12.79
C ARG A 145 -4.73 -9.62 14.32
N GLU A 146 -3.63 -9.74 15.04
CA GLU A 146 -3.59 -9.58 16.51
C GLU A 146 -4.04 -8.19 16.94
N LYS A 147 -3.76 -7.19 16.12
CA LYS A 147 -4.16 -5.80 16.35
C LYS A 147 -5.56 -5.48 15.83
N LEU A 148 -6.17 -6.38 15.05
CA LEU A 148 -7.51 -6.19 14.48
C LEU A 148 -8.59 -6.46 15.53
N LYS A 149 -9.42 -5.47 15.79
CA LYS A 149 -10.57 -5.56 16.69
C LYS A 149 -11.86 -5.23 15.95
N LYS A 150 -12.89 -6.00 16.22
CA LYS A 150 -14.23 -5.74 15.72
C LYS A 150 -14.88 -4.63 16.53
N TYR A 151 -15.50 -3.69 15.85
CA TYR A 151 -16.31 -2.67 16.49
C TYR A 151 -17.73 -3.22 16.71
N GLU A 152 -18.17 -3.32 17.96
CA GLU A 152 -19.43 -3.93 18.36
C GLU A 152 -20.29 -2.96 19.17
N SER A 153 -20.58 -1.79 18.62
CA SER A 153 -21.55 -0.90 19.23
C SER A 153 -22.83 -0.86 18.42
N SER A 154 -23.95 -1.18 19.05
CA SER A 154 -25.29 -1.06 18.46
C SER A 154 -25.87 0.36 18.57
N LEU A 155 -25.32 1.17 19.48
CA LEU A 155 -25.86 2.50 19.79
C LEU A 155 -25.23 3.60 18.97
N LEU A 156 -23.93 3.49 18.65
CA LEU A 156 -23.18 4.54 17.98
C LEU A 156 -22.35 3.95 16.84
N PRO A 157 -22.58 4.35 15.58
CA PRO A 157 -21.72 3.94 14.46
C PRO A 157 -20.27 4.38 14.66
N MET A 158 -19.30 3.57 14.23
CA MET A 158 -17.87 3.86 14.39
C MET A 158 -17.49 5.23 13.81
N ARG A 159 -18.05 5.61 12.65
CA ARG A 159 -17.82 6.91 12.02
C ARG A 159 -18.20 8.09 12.94
N ALA A 160 -19.26 7.96 13.70
CA ALA A 160 -19.69 8.99 14.66
C ALA A 160 -18.83 8.96 15.93
N CYS A 161 -18.52 7.76 16.46
CA CYS A 161 -17.68 7.58 17.64
C CYS A 161 -16.30 8.23 17.48
N TYR A 162 -15.68 8.09 16.30
CA TYR A 162 -14.36 8.63 16.01
C TYR A 162 -14.39 9.96 15.24
N SER A 163 -15.56 10.56 15.05
CA SER A 163 -15.76 11.82 14.29
C SER A 163 -15.08 11.78 12.90
N LEU A 164 -15.18 10.63 12.21
CA LEU A 164 -14.44 10.39 10.97
C LEU A 164 -14.82 11.37 9.86
N GLU A 165 -16.11 11.72 9.75
CA GLU A 165 -16.57 12.67 8.72
C GLU A 165 -16.01 14.07 8.94
N GLN A 166 -15.95 14.52 10.19
CA GLN A 166 -15.36 15.82 10.53
C GLN A 166 -13.85 15.83 10.23
N LYS A 167 -13.12 14.80 10.68
CA LYS A 167 -11.69 14.67 10.43
C LYS A 167 -11.37 14.60 8.93
N LEU A 168 -12.21 13.90 8.16
CA LEU A 168 -12.05 13.84 6.71
C LEU A 168 -12.31 15.22 6.06
N LYS A 169 -13.35 15.93 6.51
CA LYS A 169 -13.63 17.28 6.03
C LYS A 169 -12.49 18.26 6.34
N GLU A 170 -11.94 18.17 7.54
CA GLU A 170 -10.76 18.96 7.93
C GLU A 170 -9.52 18.62 7.07
N ALA A 171 -9.26 17.32 6.88
CA ALA A 171 -8.12 16.85 6.07
C ALA A 171 -8.24 17.22 4.57
N LEU A 172 -9.45 17.40 4.05
CA LEU A 172 -9.73 17.81 2.68
C LEU A 172 -9.95 19.32 2.54
N SER A 173 -9.85 20.07 3.63
CA SER A 173 -10.02 21.53 3.63
C SER A 173 -8.82 22.19 2.92
N GLU A 174 -9.10 23.23 2.15
CA GLU A 174 -8.05 24.03 1.53
C GLU A 174 -7.20 24.78 2.57
N ARG A 175 -7.78 25.06 3.74
CA ARG A 175 -7.11 25.81 4.81
C ARG A 175 -6.71 24.88 5.94
N VAL A 176 -5.41 24.84 6.23
CA VAL A 176 -4.81 24.06 7.32
C VAL A 176 -4.28 25.02 8.39
N TRP A 177 -4.86 24.98 9.58
CA TRP A 177 -4.44 25.80 10.71
C TRP A 177 -3.27 25.15 11.45
N MET A 178 -2.31 25.98 11.83
CA MET A 178 -1.16 25.60 12.65
C MET A 178 -1.43 25.96 14.11
N ASN A 179 -0.73 25.31 15.03
CA ASN A 179 -0.86 25.59 16.47
C ASN A 179 -0.45 27.03 16.85
N SER A 180 0.42 27.65 16.06
CA SER A 180 0.86 29.05 16.20
C SER A 180 -0.24 30.08 15.88
N GLY A 181 -1.37 29.67 15.29
CA GLY A 181 -2.39 30.55 14.77
C GLY A 181 -2.15 31.05 13.34
N ALA A 182 -1.07 30.62 12.71
CA ALA A 182 -0.85 30.72 11.28
C ALA A 182 -1.68 29.70 10.50
N TYR A 183 -1.80 29.84 9.20
CA TYR A 183 -2.46 28.84 8.37
C TYR A 183 -1.87 28.76 6.97
N LEU A 184 -2.00 27.57 6.38
CA LEU A 184 -1.68 27.31 4.98
C LEU A 184 -2.97 27.29 4.15
N VAL A 185 -2.90 27.81 2.94
CA VAL A 185 -3.95 27.62 1.92
C VAL A 185 -3.36 26.73 0.83
N ILE A 186 -3.93 25.54 0.66
CA ILE A 186 -3.46 24.53 -0.29
C ILE A 186 -4.53 24.34 -1.37
N GLN A 187 -4.22 24.78 -2.58
CA GLN A 187 -5.17 24.74 -3.72
C GLN A 187 -4.58 23.94 -4.88
N PRO A 188 -5.16 22.79 -5.22
CA PRO A 188 -4.80 22.10 -6.45
C PRO A 188 -5.37 22.88 -7.65
N THR A 189 -4.49 23.29 -8.56
CA THR A 189 -4.85 23.88 -9.85
C THR A 189 -4.70 22.85 -10.97
N GLU A 190 -5.01 23.22 -12.21
CA GLU A 190 -4.90 22.32 -13.36
C GLU A 190 -3.46 21.84 -13.60
N ALA A 191 -2.46 22.70 -13.40
CA ALA A 191 -1.06 22.42 -13.72
C ALA A 191 -0.18 22.14 -12.49
N LEU A 192 -0.53 22.69 -11.32
CA LEU A 192 0.30 22.60 -10.11
C LEU A 192 -0.55 22.73 -8.83
N THR A 193 0.03 22.44 -7.69
CA THR A 193 -0.57 22.76 -6.39
C THR A 193 0.06 24.03 -5.84
N VAL A 194 -0.76 25.04 -5.56
CA VAL A 194 -0.33 26.29 -4.93
C VAL A 194 -0.45 26.13 -3.41
N ILE A 195 0.59 26.53 -2.70
CA ILE A 195 0.59 26.59 -1.23
C ILE A 195 0.94 28.01 -0.82
N ASP A 196 0.01 28.69 -0.17
CA ASP A 196 0.19 30.01 0.39
C ASP A 196 0.29 29.95 1.91
N VAL A 197 1.23 30.68 2.50
CA VAL A 197 1.51 30.70 3.94
C VAL A 197 1.08 32.03 4.53
N ASN A 198 0.13 31.96 5.44
CA ASN A 198 -0.43 33.13 6.10
C ASN A 198 -0.08 33.15 7.59
N SER A 199 0.48 34.24 8.09
CA SER A 199 0.80 34.38 9.51
C SER A 199 -0.44 34.44 10.42
N GLY A 200 -1.61 34.76 9.87
CA GLY A 200 -2.87 34.76 10.61
C GLY A 200 -2.80 35.60 11.90
N LYS A 201 -3.13 34.92 13.02
CA LYS A 201 -3.07 35.46 14.39
C LYS A 201 -1.77 35.11 15.11
N CYS A 202 -0.72 34.75 14.38
CA CYS A 202 0.58 34.46 14.98
C CYS A 202 1.13 35.72 15.67
N GLU A 203 1.16 35.69 17.00
CA GLU A 203 1.70 36.81 17.79
C GLU A 203 3.19 36.94 17.54
N THR A 204 3.64 38.18 17.22
CA THR A 204 5.03 38.58 17.10
C THR A 204 5.71 38.33 18.46
N GLY A 205 6.56 37.29 18.56
CA GLY A 205 7.32 36.99 19.79
C GLY A 205 7.33 35.53 20.21
N LYS A 206 6.47 34.67 19.66
CA LYS A 206 6.58 33.22 19.85
C LYS A 206 7.51 32.62 18.78
N GLU A 207 8.31 31.62 19.18
CA GLU A 207 9.21 30.92 18.27
C GLU A 207 8.42 30.47 17.03
N LYS A 208 8.93 30.84 15.85
CA LYS A 208 8.35 30.40 14.59
C LYS A 208 8.50 28.89 14.50
N GLU A 209 7.41 28.16 14.35
CA GLU A 209 7.46 26.76 13.98
C GLU A 209 8.26 26.62 12.67
N LYS A 210 9.34 25.85 12.73
CA LYS A 210 10.22 25.60 11.59
C LYS A 210 9.66 24.54 10.67
#